data_5bcdd44563697be47df8e3f72d655d44
#
_entry.id   5bcdd44563697be47df8e3f72d655d44
#
_cell.length_a   1.000
_cell.length_b   1.000
_cell.length_c   1.000
_cell.angle_alpha   90.00
_cell.angle_beta   90.00
_cell.angle_gamma   90.00
#
_symmetry.space_group_name_H-M   'P 1'
#
loop_
_entity.id
_entity.type
_entity.pdbx_description
1 polymer ?
#
loop_
_entity_poly.entity_id
_entity_poly.type
_entity_poly.pdbx_seq_one_letter_code
_entity_poly.pdbx_strand_id
1 'polypeptide(L)'
;MPNLHLFSSPGKDDIRYIIEASRPYLENKSDATVAYLPLASLYAERWQELTEGFFKGLARLETISAETMSLSEMEDIVRRASLVYIPGGNTFLLNHRLHASRLMIFLRKKVQAGLPIVAFSAGAVLCGPNILTSQDMNTVATSYFEGLNVTPFNFSAHYPLDSYGQSVKDAWLADYHFFHDNPVIMLSDGAYVKVDGKKTTLVRGEAWVLRKDQEKEKLEEGKLIK
;
A
#
# COMPACT_ATOMS: atom_id res chain seq x y z
N MET A 1 10.88 12.61 3.91
CA MET A 1 10.76 11.31 4.61
C MET A 1 9.40 10.71 4.28
N PRO A 2 9.27 9.38 4.14
CA PRO A 2 8.01 8.75 3.75
C PRO A 2 6.87 9.07 4.73
N ASN A 3 5.67 9.23 4.18
CA ASN A 3 4.44 9.42 4.93
C ASN A 3 3.38 8.50 4.32
N LEU A 4 3.13 7.37 4.99
CA LEU A 4 2.33 6.30 4.44
C LEU A 4 1.17 5.96 5.38
N HIS A 5 0.02 5.74 4.78
CA HIS A 5 -1.19 5.27 5.43
C HIS A 5 -1.59 3.94 4.79
N LEU A 6 -1.32 2.84 5.49
CA LEU A 6 -1.37 1.49 4.94
C LEU A 6 -2.48 0.68 5.62
N PHE A 7 -3.45 0.26 4.83
CA PHE A 7 -4.62 -0.49 5.27
C PHE A 7 -4.56 -1.93 4.73
N SER A 8 -5.08 -2.88 5.49
CA SER A 8 -5.27 -4.25 4.99
C SER A 8 -6.39 -4.30 3.96
N SER A 9 -7.61 -4.09 4.40
CA SER A 9 -8.79 -3.95 3.56
C SER A 9 -9.67 -2.88 4.16
N PRO A 10 -10.21 -1.95 3.36
CA PRO A 10 -11.27 -1.11 3.85
C PRO A 10 -12.53 -2.00 3.99
N GLY A 11 -12.94 -2.29 5.22
CA GLY A 11 -14.27 -2.83 5.49
C GLY A 11 -15.35 -1.84 5.03
N LYS A 12 -16.62 -2.24 5.10
CA LYS A 12 -17.74 -1.37 4.65
C LYS A 12 -17.75 0.02 5.31
N ASP A 13 -17.20 0.13 6.53
CA ASP A 13 -17.13 1.38 7.31
C ASP A 13 -15.77 2.12 7.17
N ASP A 14 -14.80 1.53 6.49
CA ASP A 14 -13.41 2.03 6.54
C ASP A 14 -13.10 3.07 5.46
N ILE A 15 -14.00 3.33 4.52
CA ILE A 15 -13.83 4.40 3.52
C ILE A 15 -13.64 5.75 4.21
N ARG A 16 -14.35 5.99 5.32
CA ARG A 16 -14.15 7.19 6.13
C ARG A 16 -12.72 7.35 6.62
N TYR A 17 -12.04 6.25 6.99
CA TYR A 17 -10.65 6.30 7.46
C TYR A 17 -9.67 6.60 6.34
N ILE A 18 -9.95 6.14 5.12
CA ILE A 18 -9.18 6.54 3.93
C ILE A 18 -9.31 8.04 3.70
N ILE A 19 -10.54 8.57 3.80
CA ILE A 19 -10.81 10.00 3.66
C ILE A 19 -10.14 10.78 4.79
N GLU A 20 -10.29 10.35 6.03
CA GLU A 20 -9.66 10.97 7.21
C GLU A 20 -8.12 10.98 7.10
N ALA A 21 -7.52 9.85 6.66
CA ALA A 21 -6.08 9.75 6.42
C ALA A 21 -5.60 10.67 5.28
N SER A 22 -6.45 10.92 4.29
CA SER A 22 -6.15 11.74 3.13
C SER A 22 -6.33 13.24 3.41
N ARG A 23 -7.29 13.59 4.26
CA ARG A 23 -7.74 14.96 4.53
C ARG A 23 -6.59 15.95 4.86
N PRO A 24 -5.61 15.64 5.73
CA PRO A 24 -4.53 16.56 6.07
C PRO A 24 -3.68 17.02 4.88
N TYR A 25 -3.68 16.25 3.79
CA TYR A 25 -2.88 16.54 2.59
C TYR A 25 -3.68 17.27 1.51
N LEU A 26 -4.99 17.30 1.62
CA LEU A 26 -5.92 17.80 0.61
C LEU A 26 -6.64 19.08 1.06
N GLU A 27 -7.03 19.16 2.33
CA GLU A 27 -7.73 20.35 2.87
C GLU A 27 -6.88 21.61 2.74
N ASN A 28 -7.57 22.72 2.52
CA ASN A 28 -6.97 24.08 2.40
C ASN A 28 -6.02 24.26 1.20
N LYS A 29 -6.10 23.38 0.20
CA LYS A 29 -5.41 23.54 -1.08
C LYS A 29 -6.44 23.77 -2.18
N SER A 30 -6.38 24.92 -2.86
CA SER A 30 -7.32 25.28 -3.94
C SER A 30 -7.31 24.28 -5.11
N ASP A 31 -6.14 23.68 -5.37
CA ASP A 31 -5.91 22.79 -6.52
C ASP A 31 -5.41 21.40 -6.09
N ALA A 32 -5.95 20.88 -4.96
CA ALA A 32 -5.58 19.56 -4.48
C ALA A 32 -5.85 18.49 -5.53
N THR A 33 -4.85 17.65 -5.81
CA THR A 33 -4.97 16.52 -6.73
C THR A 33 -4.54 15.22 -6.06
N VAL A 34 -5.22 14.14 -6.38
CA VAL A 34 -4.89 12.79 -5.98
C VAL A 34 -4.43 12.02 -7.22
N ALA A 35 -3.19 11.56 -7.22
CA ALA A 35 -2.73 10.59 -8.22
C ALA A 35 -3.33 9.22 -7.87
N TYR A 36 -4.28 8.75 -8.65
CA TYR A 36 -4.95 7.47 -8.47
C TYR A 36 -4.26 6.40 -9.32
N LEU A 37 -3.76 5.36 -8.68
CA LEU A 37 -3.02 4.26 -9.31
C LEU A 37 -3.80 2.93 -9.25
N PRO A 38 -4.85 2.73 -10.06
CA PRO A 38 -5.65 1.47 -10.05
C PRO A 38 -4.95 0.34 -10.80
N LEU A 39 -3.62 0.28 -10.73
CA LEU A 39 -2.78 -0.61 -11.54
C LEU A 39 -2.83 -2.08 -11.11
N ALA A 40 -3.45 -2.38 -9.95
CA ALA A 40 -3.64 -3.74 -9.44
C ALA A 40 -4.86 -4.48 -10.05
N SER A 41 -5.65 -3.82 -10.89
CA SER A 41 -6.88 -4.37 -11.45
C SER A 41 -6.90 -4.28 -12.98
N LEU A 42 -7.50 -5.30 -13.63
CA LEU A 42 -7.85 -5.26 -15.05
C LEU A 42 -9.20 -4.55 -15.28
N TYR A 43 -9.93 -4.25 -14.22
CA TYR A 43 -11.26 -3.64 -14.24
C TYR A 43 -11.27 -2.32 -13.48
N ALA A 44 -10.25 -1.51 -13.69
CA ALA A 44 -10.04 -0.25 -12.97
C ALA A 44 -11.22 0.73 -13.10
N GLU A 45 -11.85 0.75 -14.28
CA GLU A 45 -13.01 1.59 -14.60
C GLU A 45 -14.21 1.34 -13.69
N ARG A 46 -14.39 0.12 -13.18
CA ARG A 46 -15.48 -0.23 -12.26
C ARG A 46 -15.40 0.49 -10.91
N TRP A 47 -14.18 0.87 -10.54
CA TRP A 47 -13.89 1.52 -9.26
C TRP A 47 -13.66 3.02 -9.40
N GLN A 48 -13.58 3.52 -10.63
CA GLN A 48 -13.29 4.93 -10.91
C GLN A 48 -14.32 5.85 -10.27
N GLU A 49 -15.59 5.67 -10.60
CA GLU A 49 -16.70 6.51 -10.10
C GLU A 49 -16.80 6.47 -8.57
N LEU A 50 -16.66 5.26 -7.98
CA LEU A 50 -16.67 5.11 -6.53
C LEU A 50 -15.52 5.88 -5.89
N THR A 51 -14.31 5.78 -6.45
CA THR A 51 -13.12 6.47 -5.94
C THR A 51 -13.23 7.98 -6.09
N GLU A 52 -13.75 8.47 -7.21
CA GLU A 52 -14.06 9.89 -7.39
C GLU A 52 -15.03 10.39 -6.33
N GLY A 53 -16.03 9.56 -5.96
CA GLY A 53 -16.96 9.85 -4.87
C GLY A 53 -16.27 10.06 -3.53
N PHE A 54 -15.19 9.30 -3.23
CA PHE A 54 -14.44 9.44 -1.96
C PHE A 54 -13.76 10.80 -1.83
N PHE A 55 -13.22 11.33 -2.93
CA PHE A 55 -12.47 12.58 -2.94
C PHE A 55 -13.29 13.79 -3.38
N LYS A 56 -14.59 13.59 -3.65
CA LYS A 56 -15.49 14.66 -4.08
C LYS A 56 -15.52 15.81 -3.06
N GLY A 57 -15.24 17.02 -3.51
CA GLY A 57 -15.17 18.21 -2.67
C GLY A 57 -13.87 18.36 -1.86
N LEU A 58 -12.95 17.40 -1.94
CA LEU A 58 -11.62 17.47 -1.31
C LEU A 58 -10.49 17.66 -2.32
N ALA A 59 -10.56 16.97 -3.45
CA ALA A 59 -9.50 17.01 -4.45
C ALA A 59 -10.01 16.50 -5.81
N ARG A 60 -9.28 16.83 -6.87
CA ARG A 60 -9.47 16.25 -8.20
C ARG A 60 -8.70 14.92 -8.28
N LEU A 61 -9.36 13.88 -8.77
CA LEU A 61 -8.73 12.59 -9.04
C LEU A 61 -8.07 12.62 -10.42
N GLU A 62 -6.80 12.25 -10.50
CA GLU A 62 -6.06 12.07 -11.75
C GLU A 62 -5.62 10.60 -11.86
N THR A 63 -6.26 9.85 -12.75
CA THR A 63 -6.05 8.42 -12.89
C THR A 63 -4.85 8.12 -13.77
N ILE A 64 -3.97 7.25 -13.28
CA ILE A 64 -2.82 6.74 -14.05
C ILE A 64 -3.18 5.42 -14.72
N SER A 65 -2.91 5.34 -16.02
CA SER A 65 -3.02 4.12 -16.82
C SER A 65 -1.65 3.76 -17.41
N ALA A 66 -1.15 2.59 -17.05
CA ALA A 66 0.14 2.11 -17.58
C ALA A 66 0.05 1.64 -19.04
N GLU A 67 -1.15 1.39 -19.53
CA GLU A 67 -1.41 0.91 -20.89
C GLU A 67 -1.53 2.04 -21.91
N THR A 68 -2.00 3.21 -21.49
CA THR A 68 -2.37 4.29 -22.42
C THR A 68 -1.54 5.56 -22.27
N MET A 69 -0.84 5.71 -21.15
CA MET A 69 -0.04 6.91 -20.86
C MET A 69 1.45 6.66 -21.07
N SER A 70 2.13 7.67 -21.59
CA SER A 70 3.60 7.72 -21.58
C SER A 70 4.14 7.90 -20.15
N LEU A 71 5.40 7.54 -19.94
CA LEU A 71 6.07 7.75 -18.65
C LEU A 71 6.02 9.23 -18.23
N SER A 72 6.23 10.16 -19.16
CA SER A 72 6.21 11.60 -18.89
C SER A 72 4.85 12.07 -18.38
N GLU A 73 3.75 11.61 -18.99
CA GLU A 73 2.39 11.94 -18.54
C GLU A 73 2.12 11.42 -17.13
N MET A 74 2.50 10.17 -16.85
CA MET A 74 2.35 9.59 -15.52
C MET A 74 3.20 10.32 -14.47
N GLU A 75 4.46 10.65 -14.80
CA GLU A 75 5.34 11.44 -13.92
C GLU A 75 4.76 12.83 -13.64
N ASP A 76 4.15 13.48 -14.63
CA ASP A 76 3.54 14.80 -14.47
C ASP A 76 2.34 14.75 -13.52
N ILE A 77 1.52 13.70 -13.58
CA ILE A 77 0.44 13.48 -12.62
C ILE A 77 1.01 13.33 -11.21
N VAL A 78 1.99 12.43 -11.02
CA VAL A 78 2.62 12.22 -9.70
C VAL A 78 3.35 13.47 -9.20
N ARG A 79 3.92 14.28 -10.09
CA ARG A 79 4.62 15.53 -9.74
C ARG A 79 3.70 16.59 -9.15
N ARG A 80 2.48 16.70 -9.70
CA ARG A 80 1.48 17.66 -9.25
C ARG A 80 0.67 17.18 -8.05
N ALA A 81 0.67 15.86 -7.80
CA ALA A 81 -0.18 15.26 -6.79
C ALA A 81 0.11 15.79 -5.38
N SER A 82 -0.94 16.04 -4.64
CA SER A 82 -0.90 16.30 -3.20
C SER A 82 -0.85 15.00 -2.39
N LEU A 83 -1.32 13.90 -2.99
CA LEU A 83 -1.44 12.56 -2.40
C LEU A 83 -1.42 11.52 -3.52
N VAL A 84 -0.85 10.37 -3.24
CA VAL A 84 -0.98 9.16 -4.07
C VAL A 84 -1.95 8.20 -3.40
N TYR A 85 -2.94 7.72 -4.16
CA TYR A 85 -3.87 6.69 -3.71
C TYR A 85 -3.68 5.40 -4.51
N ILE A 86 -3.36 4.30 -3.81
CA ILE A 86 -3.09 2.99 -4.41
C ILE A 86 -4.10 1.98 -3.85
N PRO A 87 -5.12 1.59 -4.62
CA PRO A 87 -6.10 0.61 -4.19
C PRO A 87 -5.53 -0.81 -4.16
N GLY A 88 -6.34 -1.74 -3.66
CA GLY A 88 -6.05 -3.16 -3.71
C GLY A 88 -6.24 -3.80 -5.07
N GLY A 89 -6.03 -5.10 -5.11
CA GLY A 89 -6.11 -5.97 -6.28
C GLY A 89 -4.93 -6.94 -6.31
N ASN A 90 -4.46 -7.31 -7.49
CA ASN A 90 -3.34 -8.23 -7.64
C ASN A 90 -2.00 -7.49 -7.50
N THR A 91 -1.23 -7.85 -6.48
CA THR A 91 0.05 -7.22 -6.14
C THR A 91 1.10 -7.40 -7.25
N PHE A 92 1.13 -8.58 -7.89
CA PHE A 92 2.09 -8.84 -8.97
C PHE A 92 1.78 -8.02 -10.22
N LEU A 93 0.49 -7.84 -10.54
CA LEU A 93 0.07 -6.98 -11.64
C LEU A 93 0.44 -5.51 -11.38
N LEU A 94 0.15 -5.01 -10.17
CA LEU A 94 0.52 -3.66 -9.74
C LEU A 94 2.02 -3.41 -9.89
N ASN A 95 2.81 -4.33 -9.32
CA ASN A 95 4.26 -4.23 -9.32
C ASN A 95 4.84 -4.31 -10.74
N HIS A 96 4.32 -5.26 -11.55
CA HIS A 96 4.70 -5.42 -12.94
C HIS A 96 4.48 -4.13 -13.75
N ARG A 97 3.27 -3.55 -13.67
CA ARG A 97 2.93 -2.31 -14.40
C ARG A 97 3.81 -1.13 -14.01
N LEU A 98 4.12 -0.98 -12.73
CA LEU A 98 5.01 0.08 -12.24
C LEU A 98 6.44 -0.08 -12.73
N HIS A 99 6.96 -1.31 -12.77
CA HIS A 99 8.29 -1.58 -13.29
C HIS A 99 8.35 -1.49 -14.82
N ALA A 100 7.41 -2.09 -15.53
CA ALA A 100 7.36 -2.09 -16.99
C ALA A 100 7.21 -0.67 -17.56
N SER A 101 6.39 0.17 -16.92
CA SER A 101 6.24 1.59 -17.27
C SER A 101 7.41 2.47 -16.81
N ARG A 102 8.33 1.94 -15.99
CA ARG A 102 9.42 2.67 -15.32
C ARG A 102 8.98 3.72 -14.30
N LEU A 103 7.70 3.79 -13.97
CA LEU A 103 7.17 4.75 -12.99
C LEU A 103 7.65 4.44 -11.56
N MET A 104 8.00 3.19 -11.25
CA MET A 104 8.45 2.74 -9.93
C MET A 104 9.56 3.62 -9.36
N ILE A 105 10.59 3.93 -10.15
CA ILE A 105 11.76 4.70 -9.70
C ILE A 105 11.36 6.14 -9.36
N PHE A 106 10.53 6.76 -10.20
CA PHE A 106 10.09 8.14 -9.99
C PHE A 106 9.18 8.23 -8.77
N LEU A 107 8.21 7.32 -8.65
CA LEU A 107 7.30 7.26 -7.52
C LEU A 107 8.06 7.08 -6.20
N ARG A 108 9.01 6.14 -6.14
CA ARG A 108 9.90 5.94 -4.97
C ARG A 108 10.59 7.24 -4.56
N LYS A 109 11.22 7.95 -5.49
CA LYS A 109 11.90 9.23 -5.22
C LYS A 109 10.96 10.27 -4.65
N LYS A 110 9.75 10.39 -5.20
CA LYS A 110 8.74 11.34 -4.73
C LYS A 110 8.25 11.02 -3.32
N VAL A 111 7.99 9.75 -3.03
CA VAL A 111 7.55 9.30 -1.70
C VAL A 111 8.66 9.50 -0.66
N GLN A 112 9.90 9.18 -0.99
CA GLN A 112 11.06 9.46 -0.12
C GLN A 112 11.25 10.97 0.14
N ALA A 113 10.87 11.81 -0.83
CA ALA A 113 10.87 13.27 -0.69
C ALA A 113 9.66 13.81 0.11
N GLY A 114 8.70 12.95 0.48
CA GLY A 114 7.58 13.32 1.36
C GLY A 114 6.21 13.35 0.69
N LEU A 115 6.08 12.93 -0.59
CA LEU A 115 4.76 12.76 -1.20
C LEU A 115 4.02 11.65 -0.43
N PRO A 116 2.85 11.93 0.18
CA PRO A 116 2.15 10.95 0.99
C PRO A 116 1.48 9.88 0.13
N ILE A 117 1.38 8.68 0.70
CA ILE A 117 0.62 7.55 0.13
C ILE A 117 -0.51 7.16 1.08
N VAL A 118 -1.69 6.95 0.53
CA VAL A 118 -2.77 6.16 1.14
C VAL A 118 -2.95 4.92 0.28
N ALA A 119 -2.79 3.75 0.88
CA ALA A 119 -2.84 2.49 0.14
C ALA A 119 -3.47 1.37 0.94
N PHE A 120 -4.08 0.39 0.28
CA PHE A 120 -4.59 -0.79 0.93
C PHE A 120 -4.28 -2.09 0.16
N SER A 121 -4.25 -3.21 0.88
CA SER A 121 -4.00 -4.56 0.33
C SER A 121 -2.73 -4.58 -0.54
N ALA A 122 -2.84 -4.85 -1.84
CA ALA A 122 -1.73 -4.84 -2.80
C ALA A 122 -0.89 -3.55 -2.73
N GLY A 123 -1.55 -2.38 -2.56
CA GLY A 123 -0.86 -1.10 -2.41
C GLY A 123 -0.05 -0.98 -1.13
N ALA A 124 -0.52 -1.59 -0.02
CA ALA A 124 0.24 -1.65 1.23
C ALA A 124 1.46 -2.58 1.10
N VAL A 125 1.28 -3.76 0.51
CA VAL A 125 2.38 -4.72 0.25
C VAL A 125 3.45 -4.09 -0.64
N LEU A 126 3.05 -3.33 -1.66
CA LEU A 126 3.96 -2.63 -2.57
C LEU A 126 4.93 -1.69 -1.84
N CYS A 127 4.52 -1.07 -0.72
CA CYS A 127 5.35 -0.09 0.00
C CYS A 127 6.58 -0.71 0.68
N GLY A 128 6.60 -2.02 0.89
CA GLY A 128 7.73 -2.75 1.47
C GLY A 128 8.95 -2.87 0.55
N PRO A 129 10.03 -3.48 1.07
CA PRO A 129 11.24 -3.79 0.29
C PRO A 129 10.99 -4.70 -0.89
N ASN A 130 10.10 -5.68 -0.76
CA ASN A 130 9.68 -6.60 -1.82
C ASN A 130 8.21 -7.00 -1.65
N ILE A 131 7.66 -7.64 -2.68
CA ILE A 131 6.26 -8.08 -2.71
C ILE A 131 6.08 -9.57 -2.41
N LEU A 132 7.11 -10.26 -1.94
CA LEU A 132 7.11 -11.72 -1.75
C LEU A 132 6.23 -12.20 -0.60
N THR A 133 5.73 -11.30 0.23
CA THR A 133 4.73 -11.58 1.27
C THR A 133 3.28 -11.57 0.75
N SER A 134 3.08 -11.24 -0.54
CA SER A 134 1.77 -11.34 -1.19
C SER A 134 1.38 -12.79 -1.42
N GLN A 135 0.09 -13.08 -1.26
CA GLN A 135 -0.51 -14.38 -1.56
C GLN A 135 -1.30 -14.38 -2.88
N ASP A 136 -1.20 -13.31 -3.65
CA ASP A 136 -1.80 -13.25 -4.97
C ASP A 136 -1.13 -14.24 -5.93
N MET A 137 -1.86 -14.66 -6.96
CA MET A 137 -1.25 -15.41 -8.05
C MET A 137 -0.45 -14.47 -8.97
N ASN A 138 0.77 -14.87 -9.32
CA ASN A 138 1.58 -14.18 -10.31
C ASN A 138 1.11 -14.48 -11.74
N THR A 139 -0.10 -14.06 -12.07
CA THR A 139 -0.75 -14.34 -13.37
C THR A 139 -0.09 -13.62 -14.55
N VAL A 140 0.69 -12.57 -14.27
CA VAL A 140 1.44 -11.81 -15.29
C VAL A 140 2.86 -12.32 -15.49
N ALA A 141 3.24 -13.40 -14.79
CA ALA A 141 4.57 -13.99 -14.83
C ALA A 141 5.70 -12.94 -14.68
N THR A 142 5.48 -11.96 -13.79
CA THR A 142 6.51 -10.94 -13.55
C THR A 142 7.73 -11.53 -12.86
N SER A 143 8.91 -11.06 -13.26
CA SER A 143 10.18 -11.30 -12.57
C SER A 143 10.60 -10.11 -11.68
N TYR A 144 9.78 -9.08 -11.58
CA TYR A 144 10.03 -7.96 -10.69
C TYR A 144 9.42 -8.25 -9.32
N PHE A 145 10.26 -8.35 -8.29
CA PHE A 145 9.81 -8.61 -6.92
C PHE A 145 10.15 -7.46 -5.96
N GLU A 146 11.02 -6.53 -6.37
CA GLU A 146 11.31 -5.35 -5.58
C GLU A 146 10.07 -4.46 -5.48
N GLY A 147 9.69 -4.10 -4.25
CA GLY A 147 8.62 -3.16 -3.96
C GLY A 147 9.06 -1.70 -4.07
N LEU A 148 8.25 -0.80 -3.57
CA LEU A 148 8.56 0.63 -3.54
C LEU A 148 9.74 0.93 -2.58
N ASN A 149 9.99 0.05 -1.61
CA ASN A 149 11.11 0.11 -0.65
C ASN A 149 11.22 1.47 0.04
N VAL A 150 10.11 1.91 0.64
CA VAL A 150 10.01 3.19 1.35
C VAL A 150 9.78 3.01 2.85
N THR A 151 9.80 1.78 3.32
CA THR A 151 9.75 1.35 4.74
C THR A 151 10.63 0.12 4.92
N PRO A 152 11.19 -0.12 6.10
CA PRO A 152 12.01 -1.31 6.35
C PRO A 152 11.18 -2.59 6.50
N PHE A 153 9.87 -2.48 6.68
CA PHE A 153 8.95 -3.60 6.85
C PHE A 153 8.36 -4.04 5.52
N ASN A 154 8.19 -5.35 5.35
CA ASN A 154 7.21 -5.87 4.42
C ASN A 154 5.82 -5.94 5.08
N PHE A 155 4.78 -6.00 4.26
CA PHE A 155 3.41 -6.09 4.74
C PHE A 155 2.74 -7.35 4.19
N SER A 156 1.95 -8.01 5.04
CA SER A 156 1.08 -9.12 4.66
C SER A 156 -0.35 -8.71 5.02
N ALA A 157 -1.15 -8.38 4.01
CA ALA A 157 -2.55 -8.02 4.18
C ALA A 157 -3.43 -9.26 4.40
N HIS A 158 -4.67 -9.04 4.85
CA HIS A 158 -5.69 -10.07 5.07
C HIS A 158 -5.22 -11.17 6.01
N TYR A 159 -4.51 -10.79 7.08
CA TYR A 159 -4.08 -11.76 8.09
C TYR A 159 -5.31 -12.24 8.87
N PRO A 160 -5.57 -13.56 8.89
CA PRO A 160 -6.79 -14.10 9.49
C PRO A 160 -6.81 -13.95 11.00
N LEU A 161 -8.03 -13.89 11.56
CA LEU A 161 -8.24 -13.84 13.02
C LEU A 161 -8.45 -15.23 13.62
N ASP A 162 -8.84 -16.22 12.81
CA ASP A 162 -8.99 -17.61 13.25
C ASP A 162 -7.65 -18.35 13.30
N SER A 163 -7.54 -19.29 14.22
CA SER A 163 -6.29 -20.02 14.49
C SER A 163 -5.80 -20.87 13.31
N TYR A 164 -6.73 -21.44 12.53
CA TYR A 164 -6.37 -22.26 11.38
C TYR A 164 -5.79 -21.39 10.26
N GLY A 165 -6.47 -20.32 9.90
CA GLY A 165 -5.97 -19.37 8.90
C GLY A 165 -4.64 -18.78 9.31
N GLN A 166 -4.46 -18.42 10.59
CA GLN A 166 -3.18 -17.94 11.11
C GLN A 166 -2.07 -18.99 10.92
N SER A 167 -2.32 -20.25 11.26
CA SER A 167 -1.30 -21.29 11.12
C SER A 167 -0.83 -21.49 9.68
N VAL A 168 -1.75 -21.41 8.71
CA VAL A 168 -1.42 -21.47 7.28
C VAL A 168 -0.58 -20.28 6.84
N LYS A 169 -0.99 -19.09 7.24
CA LYS A 169 -0.29 -17.84 6.88
C LYS A 169 1.10 -17.77 7.52
N ASP A 170 1.21 -18.19 8.78
CA ASP A 170 2.47 -18.24 9.52
C ASP A 170 3.47 -19.20 8.87
N ALA A 171 3.02 -20.36 8.37
CA ALA A 171 3.87 -21.31 7.66
C ALA A 171 4.46 -20.67 6.38
N TRP A 172 3.67 -19.94 5.59
CA TRP A 172 4.17 -19.24 4.41
C TRP A 172 5.15 -18.11 4.73
N LEU A 173 4.94 -17.41 5.84
CA LEU A 173 5.86 -16.38 6.29
C LEU A 173 7.15 -16.96 6.88
N ALA A 174 7.10 -18.19 7.43
CA ALA A 174 8.31 -18.93 7.81
C ALA A 174 9.15 -19.27 6.57
N ASP A 175 8.53 -19.73 5.47
CA ASP A 175 9.22 -19.94 4.20
C ASP A 175 9.85 -18.63 3.66
N TYR A 176 9.13 -17.52 3.78
CA TYR A 176 9.67 -16.21 3.44
C TYR A 176 10.93 -15.89 4.27
N HIS A 177 10.88 -16.08 5.59
CA HIS A 177 12.00 -15.79 6.50
C HIS A 177 13.17 -16.75 6.37
N PHE A 178 12.99 -17.91 5.72
CA PHE A 178 14.11 -18.78 5.39
C PHE A 178 15.11 -18.07 4.45
N PHE A 179 14.62 -17.22 3.55
CA PHE A 179 15.44 -16.53 2.53
C PHE A 179 15.62 -15.04 2.79
N HIS A 180 14.80 -14.41 3.65
CA HIS A 180 14.75 -12.96 3.81
C HIS A 180 14.73 -12.57 5.28
N ASP A 181 15.38 -11.45 5.61
CA ASP A 181 15.51 -10.95 6.99
C ASP A 181 14.56 -9.78 7.29
N ASN A 182 13.87 -9.23 6.27
CA ASN A 182 12.98 -8.09 6.48
C ASN A 182 11.81 -8.46 7.41
N PRO A 183 11.56 -7.67 8.47
CA PRO A 183 10.39 -7.89 9.33
C PRO A 183 9.10 -7.75 8.52
N VAL A 184 8.10 -8.54 8.87
CA VAL A 184 6.78 -8.53 8.22
C VAL A 184 5.73 -8.05 9.19
N ILE A 185 5.00 -6.99 8.83
CA ILE A 185 3.80 -6.55 9.55
C ILE A 185 2.59 -7.23 8.90
N MET A 186 1.91 -8.06 9.69
CA MET A 186 0.70 -8.79 9.30
C MET A 186 -0.52 -8.00 9.74
N LEU A 187 -1.36 -7.61 8.79
CA LEU A 187 -2.53 -6.76 8.99
C LEU A 187 -3.81 -7.57 8.80
N SER A 188 -4.63 -7.70 9.83
CA SER A 188 -6.01 -8.19 9.67
C SER A 188 -6.89 -7.17 8.97
N ASP A 189 -8.00 -7.62 8.39
CA ASP A 189 -8.95 -6.70 7.77
C ASP A 189 -9.46 -5.68 8.79
N GLY A 190 -9.49 -4.42 8.38
CA GLY A 190 -9.75 -3.28 9.23
C GLY A 190 -8.52 -2.72 9.96
N ALA A 191 -7.35 -3.36 9.87
CA ALA A 191 -6.12 -2.82 10.44
C ALA A 191 -5.54 -1.70 9.57
N TYR A 192 -4.99 -0.69 10.26
CA TYR A 192 -4.38 0.48 9.66
C TYR A 192 -3.06 0.84 10.38
N VAL A 193 -2.00 0.91 9.62
CA VAL A 193 -0.67 1.32 10.06
C VAL A 193 -0.27 2.63 9.39
N LYS A 194 0.27 3.56 10.19
CA LYS A 194 0.88 4.80 9.71
C LYS A 194 2.39 4.72 9.79
N VAL A 195 3.06 5.12 8.71
CA VAL A 195 4.52 5.36 8.68
C VAL A 195 4.75 6.86 8.55
N ASP A 196 5.47 7.44 9.50
CA ASP A 196 5.85 8.86 9.52
C ASP A 196 7.37 8.94 9.67
N GLY A 197 8.05 9.08 8.56
CA GLY A 197 9.51 9.02 8.50
C GLY A 197 10.03 7.64 8.93
N LYS A 198 10.66 7.59 10.09
CA LYS A 198 11.18 6.35 10.71
C LYS A 198 10.22 5.72 11.72
N LYS A 199 9.12 6.39 12.02
CA LYS A 199 8.14 5.91 13.01
C LYS A 199 7.04 5.15 12.30
N THR A 200 6.81 3.91 12.72
CA THR A 200 5.71 3.07 12.27
C THR A 200 4.81 2.78 13.47
N THR A 201 3.50 3.00 13.32
CA THR A 201 2.54 2.89 14.42
C THR A 201 1.29 2.17 13.94
N LEU A 202 0.82 1.18 14.68
CA LEU A 202 -0.52 0.64 14.52
C LEU A 202 -1.52 1.69 14.99
N VAL A 203 -2.31 2.25 14.07
CA VAL A 203 -3.29 3.28 14.38
C VAL A 203 -4.61 2.65 14.83
N ARG A 204 -4.96 1.49 14.23
CA ARG A 204 -6.22 0.80 14.48
C ARG A 204 -6.17 -0.67 14.06
N GLY A 205 -6.97 -1.48 14.73
CA GLY A 205 -7.28 -2.86 14.37
C GLY A 205 -6.25 -3.85 14.88
N GLU A 206 -6.31 -5.07 14.38
CA GLU A 206 -5.43 -6.13 14.83
C GLU A 206 -4.27 -6.35 13.85
N ALA A 207 -3.06 -6.35 14.38
CA ALA A 207 -1.85 -6.59 13.60
C ALA A 207 -0.78 -7.27 14.45
N TRP A 208 0.14 -7.91 13.76
CA TRP A 208 1.32 -8.56 14.36
C TRP A 208 2.56 -8.18 13.57
N VAL A 209 3.70 -8.31 14.21
CA VAL A 209 4.99 -8.27 13.54
C VAL A 209 5.68 -9.62 13.71
N LEU A 210 6.18 -10.15 12.60
CA LEU A 210 7.00 -11.35 12.58
C LEU A 210 8.42 -10.96 12.14
N ARG A 211 9.41 -11.42 12.91
CA ARG A 211 10.84 -11.26 12.60
C ARG A 211 11.45 -12.65 12.44
N LYS A 212 12.50 -12.72 11.63
CA LYS A 212 13.24 -13.96 11.45
C LYS A 212 13.68 -14.54 12.80
N ASP A 213 13.51 -15.84 12.97
CA ASP A 213 13.89 -16.59 14.16
C ASP A 213 13.23 -16.13 15.48
N GLN A 214 12.09 -15.42 15.40
CA GLN A 214 11.33 -14.95 16.55
C GLN A 214 9.87 -15.37 16.45
N GLU A 215 9.22 -15.49 17.60
CA GLU A 215 7.78 -15.62 17.65
C GLU A 215 7.10 -14.31 17.19
N LYS A 216 5.92 -14.44 16.58
CA LYS A 216 5.14 -13.26 16.21
C LYS A 216 4.70 -12.48 17.44
N GLU A 217 4.86 -11.17 17.38
CA GLU A 217 4.46 -10.23 18.42
C GLU A 217 3.17 -9.52 18.02
N LYS A 218 2.13 -9.55 18.88
CA LYS A 218 0.92 -8.77 18.65
C LYS A 218 1.22 -7.29 18.89
N LEU A 219 0.83 -6.45 17.94
CA LEU A 219 1.02 -5.01 18.02
C LEU A 219 -0.10 -4.36 18.85
N GLU A 220 0.22 -3.28 19.54
CA GLU A 220 -0.72 -2.48 20.31
C GLU A 220 -0.99 -1.14 19.61
N GLU A 221 -2.25 -0.73 19.58
CA GLU A 221 -2.65 0.56 19.01
C GLU A 221 -1.93 1.72 19.72
N GLY A 222 -1.48 2.69 18.92
CA GLY A 222 -0.77 3.87 19.38
C GLY A 222 0.70 3.65 19.72
N LYS A 223 1.20 2.41 19.77
CA LYS A 223 2.61 2.13 20.05
C LYS A 223 3.46 2.08 18.78
N LEU A 224 4.72 2.49 18.95
CA LEU A 224 5.73 2.40 17.89
C LEU A 224 6.13 0.94 17.66
N ILE A 225 6.13 0.54 16.41
CA ILE A 225 6.67 -0.73 15.94
C ILE A 225 8.18 -0.55 15.75
N LYS A 226 8.96 -1.37 16.46
CA LYS A 226 10.43 -1.33 16.44
C LYS A 226 11.00 -2.36 15.47
#